data_7d8900bb53528bae5e5f41041e49baa7
#
_entry.id   7d8900bb53528bae5e5f41041e49baa7
#
_cell.length_a   1.000
_cell.length_b   1.000
_cell.length_c   1.000
_cell.angle_alpha   90.00
_cell.angle_beta   90.00
_cell.angle_gamma   90.00
#
_symmetry.space_group_name_H-M   'P 1'
#
loop_
_entity.id
_entity.type
_entity.pdbx_description
1 polymer ?
#
loop_
_entity_poly.entity_id
_entity_poly.type
_entity_poly.pdbx_seq_one_letter_code
_entity_poly.pdbx_strand_id
1 'polypeptide(L)'
;MTFDIRNGDNATIVFIGRLDAAQCARAQAHIDSALDRTEFDFSELEYISSAGLGLLLKVQKRLLSSGQRLRVRNVSSHIFDIFRYSGFDQIFDVERV
;
A
#
# COMPACT_ATOMS: atom_id res chain seq x y z
N MET A 1 9.57 9.83 -14.05
CA MET A 1 8.73 8.73 -13.55
C MET A 1 7.51 9.28 -12.87
N THR A 2 6.44 8.63 -13.09
CA THR A 2 5.15 9.10 -12.58
C THR A 2 4.68 8.21 -11.42
N PHE A 3 3.88 8.80 -10.59
CA PHE A 3 3.12 8.10 -9.57
C PHE A 3 1.68 8.57 -9.67
N ASP A 4 0.73 7.66 -9.54
CA ASP A 4 -0.66 8.02 -9.42
C ASP A 4 -1.34 7.12 -8.38
N ILE A 5 -2.46 7.61 -7.85
CA ILE A 5 -3.23 6.90 -6.84
C ILE A 5 -4.69 7.27 -7.05
N ARG A 6 -5.56 6.27 -7.07
CA ARG A 6 -6.99 6.51 -7.28
C ARG A 6 -7.83 5.45 -6.57
N ASN A 7 -9.09 5.75 -6.35
CA ASN A 7 -10.02 4.78 -5.83
C ASN A 7 -10.38 3.76 -6.90
N GLY A 8 -10.33 2.50 -6.54
CA GLY A 8 -10.82 1.41 -7.37
C GLY A 8 -12.20 0.95 -6.93
N ASP A 9 -12.55 -0.28 -7.30
CA ASP A 9 -13.84 -0.86 -6.93
C ASP A 9 -13.87 -1.24 -5.46
N ASN A 10 -15.05 -1.20 -4.88
CA ASN A 10 -15.29 -1.59 -3.48
C ASN A 10 -14.37 -0.82 -2.52
N ALA A 11 -13.73 -1.50 -1.61
CA ALA A 11 -12.87 -0.89 -0.61
C ALA A 11 -11.41 -0.76 -1.07
N THR A 12 -11.18 -0.56 -2.37
CA THR A 12 -9.84 -0.62 -2.95
C THR A 12 -9.29 0.77 -3.29
N ILE A 13 -7.99 0.96 -3.05
CA ILE A 13 -7.20 2.08 -3.58
C ILE A 13 -6.15 1.50 -4.51
N VAL A 14 -6.05 2.03 -5.73
CA VAL A 14 -5.11 1.57 -6.75
C VAL A 14 -3.87 2.47 -6.74
N PHE A 15 -2.69 1.84 -6.63
CA PHE A 15 -1.40 2.53 -6.66
C PHE A 15 -0.71 2.25 -7.99
N ILE A 16 -0.20 3.28 -8.65
CA ILE A 16 0.35 3.19 -10.00
C ILE A 16 1.72 3.84 -10.02
N GLY A 17 2.71 3.15 -10.59
CA GLY A 17 4.04 3.70 -10.83
C GLY A 17 5.00 3.52 -9.68
N ARG A 18 5.61 4.61 -9.19
CA ARG A 18 6.69 4.53 -8.20
C ARG A 18 6.31 5.26 -6.92
N LEU A 19 6.15 4.50 -5.85
CA LEU A 19 5.89 5.08 -4.52
C LEU A 19 7.24 5.30 -3.82
N ASP A 20 7.89 6.39 -4.18
CA ASP A 20 9.14 6.81 -3.54
C ASP A 20 8.86 7.85 -2.45
N ALA A 21 9.92 8.32 -1.79
CA ALA A 21 9.78 9.23 -0.67
C ALA A 21 9.06 10.53 -1.07
N ALA A 22 9.31 11.03 -2.28
CA ALA A 22 8.71 12.28 -2.74
C ALA A 22 7.20 12.17 -2.94
N GLN A 23 6.68 10.96 -3.15
CA GLN A 23 5.26 10.73 -3.42
C GLN A 23 4.46 10.34 -2.19
N CYS A 24 5.13 10.07 -1.06
CA CYS A 24 4.43 9.57 0.14
C CYS A 24 3.42 10.55 0.70
N ALA A 25 3.70 11.86 0.67
CA ALA A 25 2.75 12.86 1.16
C ALA A 25 1.46 12.85 0.33
N ARG A 26 1.58 12.73 -0.98
CA ARG A 26 0.42 12.64 -1.87
C ARG A 26 -0.38 11.37 -1.61
N ALA A 27 0.30 10.25 -1.46
CA ALA A 27 -0.35 8.98 -1.17
C ALA A 27 -1.06 9.02 0.18
N GLN A 28 -0.42 9.58 1.20
CA GLN A 28 -0.99 9.74 2.53
C GLN A 28 -2.27 10.57 2.48
N ALA A 29 -2.25 11.69 1.76
CA ALA A 29 -3.41 12.57 1.65
C ALA A 29 -4.60 11.84 0.99
N HIS A 30 -4.33 11.05 -0.04
CA HIS A 30 -5.38 10.27 -0.69
C HIS A 30 -5.97 9.21 0.26
N ILE A 31 -5.11 8.49 0.96
CA ILE A 31 -5.53 7.46 1.91
C ILE A 31 -6.40 8.10 3.01
N ASP A 32 -5.97 9.24 3.52
CA ASP A 32 -6.70 9.94 4.58
C ASP A 32 -8.07 10.43 4.12
N SER A 33 -8.24 10.69 2.82
CA SER A 33 -9.53 11.09 2.26
C SER A 33 -10.46 9.91 1.99
N ALA A 34 -9.97 8.68 2.14
CA ALA A 34 -10.71 7.46 1.80
C ALA A 34 -10.53 6.41 2.90
N LEU A 35 -10.83 6.78 4.14
CA LEU A 35 -10.57 5.96 5.33
C LEU A 35 -11.34 4.64 5.37
N ASP A 36 -12.42 4.54 4.62
CA ASP A 36 -13.22 3.32 4.52
C ASP A 36 -12.60 2.28 3.58
N ARG A 37 -11.54 2.65 2.86
CA ARG A 37 -10.90 1.76 1.91
C ARG A 37 -9.69 1.12 2.54
N THR A 38 -9.75 -0.21 2.71
CA THR A 38 -8.76 -0.98 3.46
C THR A 38 -7.97 -1.95 2.59
N GLU A 39 -8.22 -1.95 1.27
CA GLU A 39 -7.51 -2.82 0.33
C GLU A 39 -6.71 -1.96 -0.65
N PHE A 40 -5.43 -2.27 -0.77
CA PHE A 40 -4.53 -1.60 -1.70
C PHE A 40 -4.22 -2.53 -2.85
N ASP A 41 -4.42 -2.06 -4.08
CA ASP A 41 -4.13 -2.82 -5.29
C ASP A 41 -2.80 -2.34 -5.87
N PHE A 42 -1.83 -3.24 -5.92
CA PHE A 42 -0.48 -2.96 -6.40
C PHE A 42 -0.21 -3.54 -7.79
N SER A 43 -1.25 -3.92 -8.54
CA SER A 43 -1.05 -4.51 -9.86
C SER A 43 -0.27 -3.61 -10.81
N GLU A 44 -0.35 -2.29 -10.62
CA GLU A 44 0.34 -1.32 -11.47
C GLU A 44 1.46 -0.60 -10.73
N LEU A 45 1.82 -1.05 -9.54
CA LEU A 45 2.92 -0.47 -8.78
C LEU A 45 4.23 -1.10 -9.21
N GLU A 46 5.20 -0.26 -9.61
CA GLU A 46 6.49 -0.71 -10.14
C GLU A 46 7.60 -0.69 -9.10
N TYR A 47 7.45 0.16 -8.08
CA TYR A 47 8.51 0.36 -7.09
C TYR A 47 7.92 0.90 -5.80
N ILE A 48 8.48 0.47 -4.68
CA ILE A 48 8.16 1.02 -3.37
C ILE A 48 9.45 1.24 -2.58
N SER A 49 9.62 2.44 -2.03
CA SER A 49 10.78 2.80 -1.22
C SER A 49 10.55 2.42 0.24
N SER A 50 11.60 2.55 1.06
CA SER A 50 11.46 2.36 2.51
C SER A 50 10.48 3.35 3.12
N ALA A 51 10.42 4.57 2.59
CA ALA A 51 9.41 5.55 3.04
C ALA A 51 8.00 5.08 2.70
N GLY A 52 7.82 4.46 1.52
CA GLY A 52 6.55 3.87 1.14
C GLY A 52 6.15 2.71 2.05
N LEU A 53 7.11 1.86 2.41
CA LEU A 53 6.86 0.78 3.38
C LEU A 53 6.45 1.36 4.74
N GLY A 54 7.09 2.43 5.16
CA GLY A 54 6.73 3.11 6.41
C GLY A 54 5.31 3.66 6.37
N LEU A 55 4.87 4.16 5.21
CA LEU A 55 3.49 4.61 5.04
C LEU A 55 2.50 3.45 5.21
N LEU A 56 2.79 2.29 4.61
CA LEU A 56 1.93 1.11 4.77
C LEU A 56 1.84 0.68 6.24
N LEU A 57 2.95 0.74 6.95
CA LEU A 57 2.97 0.40 8.37
C LEU A 57 2.11 1.35 9.19
N LYS A 58 2.16 2.65 8.88
CA LYS A 58 1.33 3.65 9.53
C LYS A 58 -0.16 3.37 9.31
N VAL A 59 -0.53 3.03 8.08
CA VAL A 59 -1.92 2.70 7.74
C VAL A 59 -2.36 1.46 8.51
N GLN A 60 -1.51 0.43 8.57
CA GLN A 60 -1.84 -0.80 9.29
C GLN A 60 -2.08 -0.53 10.78
N LYS A 61 -1.23 0.28 11.40
CA LYS A 61 -1.41 0.64 12.81
C LYS A 61 -2.74 1.34 13.06
N ARG A 62 -3.11 2.26 12.16
CA ARG A 62 -4.38 2.96 12.27
C ARG A 62 -5.56 1.99 12.14
N LEU A 63 -5.49 1.08 11.17
CA LEU A 63 -6.56 0.12 10.95
C LEU A 63 -6.70 -0.84 12.11
N LEU A 64 -5.60 -1.29 12.70
CA LEU A 64 -5.62 -2.18 13.85
C LEU A 64 -6.32 -1.53 15.05
N SER A 65 -6.17 -0.22 15.22
CA SER A 65 -6.82 0.48 16.33
C SER A 65 -8.34 0.51 16.19
N SER A 66 -8.87 0.27 15.00
CA SER A 66 -10.31 0.16 14.76
C SER A 66 -10.73 -1.28 14.46
N GLY A 67 -9.88 -2.26 14.75
CA GLY A 67 -10.20 -3.68 14.59
C GLY A 67 -10.12 -4.18 13.16
N GLN A 68 -9.42 -3.46 12.28
CA GLN A 68 -9.28 -3.82 10.87
C GLN A 68 -7.84 -4.12 10.53
N ARG A 69 -7.62 -4.72 9.35
CA ARG A 69 -6.28 -5.02 8.84
C ARG A 69 -6.16 -4.51 7.41
N LEU A 70 -4.97 -4.00 7.09
CA LEU A 70 -4.65 -3.63 5.72
C LEU A 70 -4.46 -4.90 4.88
N ARG A 71 -5.08 -4.92 3.71
CA ARG A 71 -4.87 -5.97 2.71
C ARG A 71 -4.23 -5.37 1.48
N VAL A 72 -3.10 -5.94 1.06
CA VAL A 72 -2.39 -5.51 -0.15
C VAL A 72 -2.50 -6.63 -1.17
N ARG A 73 -3.06 -6.33 -2.33
CA ARG A 73 -3.42 -7.33 -3.34
C ARG A 73 -2.65 -7.11 -4.64
N ASN A 74 -2.56 -8.18 -5.41
CA ASN A 74 -1.93 -8.16 -6.75
C ASN A 74 -0.48 -7.71 -6.69
N VAL A 75 0.25 -8.19 -5.68
CA VAL A 75 1.63 -7.80 -5.46
C VAL A 75 2.52 -8.59 -6.40
N SER A 76 3.35 -7.91 -7.20
CA SER A 76 4.30 -8.55 -8.08
C SER A 76 5.36 -9.28 -7.26
N SER A 77 6.05 -10.26 -7.87
CA SER A 77 7.09 -11.00 -7.16
C SER A 77 8.22 -10.09 -6.69
N HIS A 78 8.55 -9.07 -7.46
CA HIS A 78 9.58 -8.09 -7.07
C HIS A 78 9.20 -7.36 -5.79
N ILE A 79 7.97 -6.83 -5.71
CA ILE A 79 7.50 -6.11 -4.53
C ILE A 79 7.26 -7.08 -3.37
N PHE A 80 6.77 -8.27 -3.67
CA PHE A 80 6.58 -9.28 -2.63
C PHE A 80 7.91 -9.64 -1.95
N ASP A 81 9.00 -9.75 -2.72
CA ASP A 81 10.32 -10.00 -2.15
C ASP A 81 10.73 -8.90 -1.18
N ILE A 82 10.43 -7.63 -1.51
CA ILE A 82 10.72 -6.51 -0.63
C ILE A 82 9.95 -6.67 0.70
N PHE A 83 8.67 -7.04 0.64
CA PHE A 83 7.88 -7.29 1.84
C PHE A 83 8.47 -8.43 2.67
N ARG A 84 8.89 -9.49 2.02
CA ARG A 84 9.45 -10.66 2.68
C ARG A 84 10.75 -10.33 3.41
N TYR A 85 11.66 -9.63 2.74
CA TYR A 85 12.95 -9.26 3.33
C TYR A 85 12.78 -8.30 4.50
N SER A 86 11.78 -7.43 4.47
CA SER A 86 11.52 -6.49 5.56
C SER A 86 10.59 -7.04 6.64
N GLY A 87 10.05 -8.26 6.45
CA GLY A 87 9.14 -8.88 7.40
C GLY A 87 7.72 -8.36 7.34
N PHE A 88 7.40 -7.52 6.36
CA PHE A 88 6.08 -6.89 6.28
C PHE A 88 4.99 -7.86 5.85
N ASP A 89 5.35 -8.97 5.22
CA ASP A 89 4.38 -10.02 4.89
C ASP A 89 3.79 -10.69 6.14
N GLN A 90 4.40 -10.45 7.31
CA GLN A 90 3.89 -10.95 8.59
C GLN A 90 3.01 -9.92 9.32
N ILE A 91 2.97 -8.68 8.82
CA ILE A 91 2.32 -7.57 9.52
C ILE A 91 0.92 -7.32 8.97
N PHE A 92 0.76 -7.37 7.65
CA PHE A 92 -0.55 -7.20 7.02
C PHE A 92 -0.76 -8.26 5.95
N ASP A 93 -1.99 -8.38 5.47
CA ASP A 93 -2.35 -9.43 4.50
C ASP A 93 -1.82 -9.05 3.12
N VAL A 94 -0.96 -9.90 2.56
CA VAL A 94 -0.35 -9.68 1.25
C VAL A 94 -0.78 -10.81 0.32
N GLU A 95 -1.37 -10.46 -0.83
CA GLU A 95 -1.76 -11.41 -1.86
C GLU A 95 -0.94 -11.17 -3.12
N ARG A 96 -0.24 -12.20 -3.56
CA ARG A 96 0.57 -12.15 -4.78
C ARG A 96 -0.33 -12.31 -6.00
N VAL A 97 0.21 -11.79 -7.11
CA VAL A 97 -0.39 -12.06 -8.42
C VAL A 97 -0.36 -13.54 -8.74
#